data_29210394e6bfb5c238417737a19aca5c
#
_entry.id   29210394e6bfb5c238417737a19aca5c
#
_cell.length_a   1.000
_cell.length_b   1.000
_cell.length_c   1.000
_cell.angle_alpha   90.00
_cell.angle_beta   90.00
_cell.angle_gamma   90.00
#
_symmetry.space_group_name_H-M   'P 1'
#
loop_
_entity.id
_entity.type
_entity.pdbx_description
1 polymer ?
#
loop_
_entity_poly.entity_id
_entity_poly.type
_entity_poly.pdbx_seq_one_letter_code
_entity_poly.pdbx_strand_id
1 'polypeptide(L)'
;MGRNNFLESLQKKRRDFFVTGTMKKNLKLTKEGLEALKKELAELSDVKRPKLVERLAYARSQGDLSENADYQSAKEELEFLDGRIDELTEVVKTASVVSVDIKNAGVSVGTKVTVKVNDLKVAFDIVGEWEADPINKKISHESPLGLALSGRKVGDKVEVEAPAGKLQYEILAIE
;
A
#
# COMPACT_ATOMS: atom_id res chain seq x y z
N MET A 1 40.10 -13.69 2.48
CA MET A 1 39.01 -14.20 3.36
C MET A 1 38.35 -13.04 4.10
N GLY A 2 37.45 -12.25 3.51
CA GLY A 2 36.87 -11.09 4.22
C GLY A 2 35.66 -10.44 3.53
N ARG A 3 35.38 -10.73 2.26
CA ARG A 3 34.30 -10.08 1.52
C ARG A 3 32.92 -10.75 1.66
N ASN A 4 32.86 -12.05 1.91
CA ASN A 4 31.58 -12.78 2.05
C ASN A 4 30.88 -12.48 3.39
N ASN A 5 31.63 -12.27 4.48
CA ASN A 5 31.02 -11.98 5.79
C ASN A 5 30.32 -10.62 5.85
N PHE A 6 30.75 -9.64 5.06
CA PHE A 6 30.13 -8.32 5.04
C PHE A 6 28.76 -8.36 4.31
N LEU A 7 28.67 -9.05 3.17
CA LEU A 7 27.42 -9.21 2.43
C LEU A 7 26.40 -10.07 3.20
N GLU A 8 26.86 -11.14 3.87
CA GLU A 8 26.00 -11.93 4.75
C GLU A 8 25.50 -11.13 5.96
N SER A 9 26.36 -10.28 6.55
CA SER A 9 25.95 -9.40 7.65
C SER A 9 24.92 -8.34 7.22
N LEU A 10 25.03 -7.82 6.00
CA LEU A 10 24.05 -6.87 5.43
C LEU A 10 22.73 -7.56 5.10
N GLN A 11 22.78 -8.79 4.55
CA GLN A 11 21.58 -9.57 4.27
C GLN A 11 20.90 -10.06 5.58
N LYS A 12 21.69 -10.37 6.61
CA LYS A 12 21.17 -10.70 7.93
C LYS A 12 20.56 -9.46 8.59
N LYS A 13 21.23 -8.30 8.56
CA LYS A 13 20.67 -7.03 9.05
C LYS A 13 19.38 -6.62 8.32
N ARG A 14 19.29 -6.81 7.00
CA ARG A 14 18.05 -6.60 6.25
C ARG A 14 16.95 -7.56 6.69
N ARG A 15 17.24 -8.84 6.86
CA ARG A 15 16.28 -9.83 7.38
C ARG A 15 15.87 -9.52 8.81
N ASP A 16 16.83 -9.19 9.68
CA ASP A 16 16.56 -8.88 11.08
C ASP A 16 15.79 -7.55 11.25
N PHE A 17 16.06 -6.55 10.39
CA PHE A 17 15.26 -5.31 10.35
C PHE A 17 13.82 -5.56 9.89
N PHE A 18 13.61 -6.48 8.96
CA PHE A 18 12.27 -6.90 8.50
C PHE A 18 11.54 -7.78 9.54
N VAL A 19 12.28 -8.60 10.29
CA VAL A 19 11.72 -9.54 11.29
C VAL A 19 11.46 -8.88 12.65
N THR A 20 12.25 -7.89 13.06
CA THR A 20 12.10 -7.23 14.36
C THR A 20 11.20 -5.98 14.32
N GLY A 21 10.88 -5.45 13.13
CA GLY A 21 9.96 -4.32 12.94
C GLY A 21 8.49 -4.72 12.72
N THR A 22 8.21 -6.00 12.51
CA THR A 22 6.84 -6.48 12.29
C THR A 22 6.16 -6.77 13.63
N MET A 23 5.79 -5.73 14.40
CA MET A 23 4.51 -5.82 15.11
C MET A 23 3.51 -6.32 14.05
N LYS A 24 2.76 -7.36 14.35
CA LYS A 24 1.62 -7.83 13.54
C LYS A 24 0.62 -6.66 13.45
N LYS A 25 0.89 -5.74 12.54
CA LYS A 25 -0.06 -4.69 12.21
C LYS A 25 -1.23 -5.45 11.61
N ASN A 26 -2.36 -5.50 12.31
CA ASN A 26 -3.60 -6.03 11.75
C ASN A 26 -3.95 -5.15 10.56
N LEU A 27 -3.46 -5.54 9.39
CA LEU A 27 -3.65 -4.80 8.15
C LEU A 27 -5.14 -4.87 7.80
N LYS A 28 -5.84 -3.78 8.02
CA LYS A 28 -7.27 -3.68 7.72
C LYS A 28 -7.44 -3.33 6.25
N LEU A 29 -8.18 -4.16 5.53
CA LEU A 29 -8.55 -3.92 4.14
C LEU A 29 -10.06 -4.04 3.96
N THR A 30 -10.57 -3.37 2.93
CA THR A 30 -11.91 -3.64 2.42
C THR A 30 -11.91 -4.96 1.64
N LYS A 31 -13.09 -5.56 1.44
CA LYS A 31 -13.20 -6.76 0.60
C LYS A 31 -12.76 -6.46 -0.84
N GLU A 32 -13.16 -5.32 -1.35
CA GLU A 32 -12.83 -4.85 -2.71
C GLU A 32 -11.34 -4.61 -2.88
N GLY A 33 -10.70 -3.99 -1.88
CA GLY A 33 -9.26 -3.77 -1.90
C GLY A 33 -8.45 -5.06 -1.84
N LEU A 34 -8.86 -6.03 -1.03
CA LEU A 34 -8.21 -7.34 -1.02
C LEU A 34 -8.31 -8.05 -2.38
N GLU A 35 -9.48 -7.97 -3.05
CA GLU A 35 -9.66 -8.53 -4.39
C GLU A 35 -8.80 -7.81 -5.43
N ALA A 36 -8.70 -6.49 -5.36
CA ALA A 36 -7.85 -5.70 -6.23
C ALA A 36 -6.36 -6.05 -6.06
N LEU A 37 -5.88 -6.17 -4.82
CA LEU A 37 -4.49 -6.55 -4.52
C LEU A 37 -4.17 -7.98 -4.98
N LYS A 38 -5.11 -8.92 -4.83
CA LYS A 38 -4.95 -10.29 -5.37
C LYS A 38 -4.85 -10.29 -6.89
N LYS A 39 -5.64 -9.46 -7.57
CA LYS A 39 -5.58 -9.32 -9.02
C LYS A 39 -4.26 -8.71 -9.48
N GLU A 40 -3.78 -7.66 -8.78
CA GLU A 40 -2.46 -7.07 -9.04
C GLU A 40 -1.36 -8.11 -8.86
N LEU A 41 -1.37 -8.86 -7.76
CA LEU A 41 -0.41 -9.93 -7.50
C LEU A 41 -0.38 -10.97 -8.62
N ALA A 42 -1.55 -11.44 -9.06
CA ALA A 42 -1.64 -12.41 -10.17
C ALA A 42 -1.10 -11.82 -11.48
N GLU A 43 -1.40 -10.56 -11.80
CA GLU A 43 -0.85 -9.89 -12.99
C GLU A 43 0.68 -9.79 -12.95
N LEU A 44 1.24 -9.44 -11.78
CA LEU A 44 2.68 -9.34 -11.63
C LEU A 44 3.37 -10.70 -11.72
N SER A 45 2.84 -11.73 -11.02
CA SER A 45 3.45 -13.06 -10.96
C SER A 45 3.29 -13.87 -12.25
N ASP A 46 2.10 -13.83 -12.85
CA ASP A 46 1.75 -14.75 -13.93
C ASP A 46 1.95 -14.14 -15.33
N VAL A 47 2.00 -12.79 -15.42
CA VAL A 47 2.13 -12.11 -16.72
C VAL A 47 3.43 -11.32 -16.82
N LYS A 48 3.72 -10.42 -15.87
CA LYS A 48 4.88 -9.52 -15.98
C LYS A 48 6.20 -10.23 -15.68
N ARG A 49 6.24 -11.02 -14.62
CA ARG A 49 7.44 -11.76 -14.21
C ARG A 49 7.96 -12.70 -15.30
N PRO A 50 7.15 -13.58 -15.91
CA PRO A 50 7.63 -14.44 -17.00
C PRO A 50 8.21 -13.66 -18.18
N LYS A 51 7.58 -12.55 -18.59
CA LYS A 51 8.08 -11.70 -19.68
C LYS A 51 9.46 -11.09 -19.38
N LEU A 52 9.67 -10.66 -18.12
CA LEU A 52 10.98 -10.15 -17.71
C LEU A 52 12.04 -11.25 -17.66
N VAL A 53 11.67 -12.45 -17.22
CA VAL A 53 12.58 -13.61 -17.23
C VAL A 53 12.98 -13.97 -18.66
N GLU A 54 12.04 -13.96 -19.62
CA GLU A 54 12.34 -14.18 -21.03
C GLU A 54 13.26 -13.08 -21.60
N ARG A 55 13.00 -11.81 -21.29
CA ARG A 55 13.85 -10.69 -21.70
C ARG A 55 15.27 -10.83 -21.12
N LEU A 56 15.38 -11.20 -19.84
CA LEU A 56 16.66 -11.44 -19.18
C LEU A 56 17.42 -12.59 -19.84
N ALA A 57 16.75 -13.70 -20.14
CA ALA A 57 17.34 -14.85 -20.82
C ALA A 57 17.80 -14.49 -22.24
N TYR A 58 17.02 -13.72 -22.99
CA TYR A 58 17.40 -13.22 -24.29
C TYR A 58 18.63 -12.30 -24.22
N ALA A 59 18.62 -11.29 -23.35
CA ALA A 59 19.75 -10.38 -23.17
C ALA A 59 21.03 -11.16 -22.78
N ARG A 60 20.90 -12.19 -21.93
CA ARG A 60 22.02 -13.06 -21.56
C ARG A 60 22.59 -13.83 -22.76
N SER A 61 21.74 -14.25 -23.69
CA SER A 61 22.17 -15.01 -24.89
C SER A 61 22.99 -14.18 -25.89
N GLN A 62 22.91 -12.85 -25.83
CA GLN A 62 23.66 -11.94 -26.70
C GLN A 62 25.16 -11.84 -26.35
N GLY A 63 25.61 -12.40 -25.22
CA GLY A 63 27.01 -12.37 -24.76
C GLY A 63 27.38 -11.06 -24.07
N ASP A 64 28.64 -10.94 -23.73
CA ASP A 64 29.30 -9.83 -23.01
C ASP A 64 28.43 -9.11 -21.95
N LEU A 65 28.13 -9.85 -20.88
CA LEU A 65 27.22 -9.39 -19.83
C LEU A 65 27.69 -8.13 -19.09
N SER A 66 28.99 -7.83 -19.14
CA SER A 66 29.58 -6.67 -18.44
C SER A 66 29.22 -5.34 -19.10
N GLU A 67 29.03 -5.33 -20.42
CA GLU A 67 28.67 -4.15 -21.21
C GLU A 67 27.21 -4.17 -21.71
N ASN A 68 26.48 -5.26 -21.43
CA ASN A 68 25.09 -5.42 -21.90
C ASN A 68 24.12 -4.65 -21.01
N ALA A 69 23.80 -3.42 -21.42
CA ALA A 69 22.87 -2.54 -20.68
C ALA A 69 21.45 -3.13 -20.57
N ASP A 70 20.99 -3.90 -21.57
CA ASP A 70 19.67 -4.51 -21.51
C ASP A 70 19.60 -5.65 -20.49
N TYR A 71 20.70 -6.42 -20.34
CA TYR A 71 20.81 -7.43 -19.28
C TYR A 71 20.77 -6.80 -17.89
N GLN A 72 21.53 -5.71 -17.67
CA GLN A 72 21.52 -5.01 -16.38
C GLN A 72 20.14 -4.42 -16.05
N SER A 73 19.51 -3.75 -17.03
CA SER A 73 18.17 -3.19 -16.87
C SER A 73 17.14 -4.26 -16.57
N ALA A 74 17.10 -5.36 -17.35
CA ALA A 74 16.14 -6.46 -17.12
C ALA A 74 16.33 -7.14 -15.76
N LYS A 75 17.59 -7.25 -15.30
CA LYS A 75 17.90 -7.79 -13.97
C LYS A 75 17.39 -6.90 -12.86
N GLU A 76 17.63 -5.59 -12.93
CA GLU A 76 17.15 -4.61 -11.94
C GLU A 76 15.63 -4.55 -11.91
N GLU A 77 14.97 -4.55 -13.08
CA GLU A 77 13.52 -4.60 -13.19
C GLU A 77 12.94 -5.87 -12.57
N LEU A 78 13.59 -7.03 -12.77
CA LEU A 78 13.14 -8.30 -12.20
C LEU A 78 13.31 -8.31 -10.67
N GLU A 79 14.43 -7.83 -10.15
CA GLU A 79 14.66 -7.71 -8.70
C GLU A 79 13.62 -6.80 -8.04
N PHE A 80 13.29 -5.67 -8.67
CA PHE A 80 12.25 -4.76 -8.18
C PHE A 80 10.86 -5.41 -8.23
N LEU A 81 10.53 -6.11 -9.33
CA LEU A 81 9.26 -6.81 -9.48
C LEU A 81 9.10 -7.94 -8.46
N ASP A 82 10.15 -8.73 -8.23
CA ASP A 82 10.14 -9.81 -7.24
C ASP A 82 9.93 -9.25 -5.82
N GLY A 83 10.58 -8.13 -5.49
CA GLY A 83 10.33 -7.43 -4.23
C GLY A 83 8.87 -6.98 -4.07
N ARG A 84 8.24 -6.47 -5.14
CA ARG A 84 6.82 -6.08 -5.11
C ARG A 84 5.88 -7.29 -4.96
N ILE A 85 6.19 -8.40 -5.62
CA ILE A 85 5.43 -9.66 -5.49
C ILE A 85 5.50 -10.18 -4.05
N ASP A 86 6.69 -10.18 -3.44
CA ASP A 86 6.88 -10.62 -2.06
C ASP A 86 6.09 -9.74 -1.08
N GLU A 87 6.15 -8.43 -1.26
CA GLU A 87 5.41 -7.45 -0.46
C GLU A 87 3.90 -7.66 -0.54
N LEU A 88 3.34 -7.74 -1.76
CA LEU A 88 1.92 -8.01 -1.97
C LEU A 88 1.48 -9.36 -1.43
N THR A 89 2.34 -10.39 -1.55
CA THR A 89 2.08 -11.72 -1.02
C THR A 89 1.94 -11.68 0.50
N GLU A 90 2.81 -10.95 1.19
CA GLU A 90 2.75 -10.80 2.64
C GLU A 90 1.51 -10.02 3.08
N VAL A 91 1.19 -8.93 2.37
CA VAL A 91 -0.02 -8.14 2.60
C VAL A 91 -1.28 -8.99 2.46
N VAL A 92 -1.42 -9.73 1.36
CA VAL A 92 -2.58 -10.59 1.11
C VAL A 92 -2.72 -11.70 2.15
N LYS A 93 -1.60 -12.22 2.68
CA LYS A 93 -1.60 -13.25 3.74
C LYS A 93 -1.98 -12.72 5.12
N THR A 94 -1.56 -11.49 5.44
CA THR A 94 -1.72 -10.92 6.79
C THR A 94 -2.94 -10.00 6.92
N ALA A 95 -3.53 -9.61 5.79
CA ALA A 95 -4.69 -8.72 5.76
C ALA A 95 -5.92 -9.33 6.43
N SER A 96 -6.57 -8.54 7.26
CA SER A 96 -7.90 -8.84 7.80
C SER A 96 -8.95 -7.99 7.08
N VAL A 97 -9.96 -8.65 6.53
CA VAL A 97 -11.09 -7.95 5.89
C VAL A 97 -12.00 -7.38 6.98
N VAL A 98 -12.20 -6.08 6.94
CA VAL A 98 -13.16 -5.41 7.84
C VAL A 98 -14.51 -5.36 7.14
N SER A 99 -15.53 -5.98 7.75
CA SER A 99 -16.91 -5.77 7.36
C SER A 99 -17.46 -4.55 8.10
N VAL A 100 -18.03 -3.61 7.36
CA VAL A 100 -18.58 -2.38 7.92
C VAL A 100 -19.92 -2.67 8.58
N ASP A 101 -20.02 -2.41 9.88
CA ASP A 101 -21.29 -2.40 10.59
C ASP A 101 -21.81 -0.94 10.65
N ILE A 102 -22.52 -0.54 9.59
CA ILE A 102 -22.94 0.86 9.35
C ILE A 102 -23.90 1.37 10.45
N LYS A 103 -24.57 0.46 11.18
CA LYS A 103 -25.70 0.84 12.03
C LYS A 103 -25.36 1.48 13.37
N ASN A 104 -24.12 1.35 13.89
CA ASN A 104 -23.74 1.87 15.21
C ASN A 104 -22.29 2.35 15.36
N ALA A 105 -21.44 2.15 14.41
CA ALA A 105 -20.05 2.59 14.47
C ALA A 105 -19.90 3.90 13.68
N GLY A 106 -19.28 4.92 14.28
CA GLY A 106 -18.87 6.10 13.55
C GLY A 106 -17.97 5.75 12.35
N VAL A 107 -17.32 6.71 11.78
CA VAL A 107 -16.39 6.54 10.64
C VAL A 107 -15.39 5.41 10.90
N SER A 108 -15.33 4.45 10.00
CA SER A 108 -14.44 3.28 10.06
C SER A 108 -13.93 2.90 8.65
N VAL A 109 -12.96 1.98 8.59
CA VAL A 109 -12.50 1.44 7.28
C VAL A 109 -13.67 0.81 6.54
N GLY A 110 -13.85 1.19 5.26
CA GLY A 110 -14.93 0.77 4.39
C GLY A 110 -16.14 1.70 4.39
N THR A 111 -16.15 2.80 5.18
CA THR A 111 -17.20 3.81 5.13
C THR A 111 -16.90 4.94 4.16
N LYS A 112 -17.94 5.45 3.53
CA LYS A 112 -17.90 6.68 2.73
C LYS A 112 -18.37 7.84 3.58
N VAL A 113 -17.53 8.85 3.74
CA VAL A 113 -17.79 10.00 4.60
C VAL A 113 -17.90 11.26 3.76
N THR A 114 -19.05 11.92 3.83
CA THR A 114 -19.23 13.25 3.22
C THR A 114 -18.92 14.31 4.27
N VAL A 115 -17.93 15.14 3.99
CA VAL A 115 -17.52 16.24 4.87
C VAL A 115 -17.69 17.59 4.20
N LYS A 116 -17.86 18.63 5.01
CA LYS A 116 -17.82 20.03 4.58
C LYS A 116 -16.50 20.65 5.02
N VAL A 117 -15.78 21.26 4.07
CA VAL A 117 -14.55 22.02 4.28
C VAL A 117 -14.59 23.29 3.44
N ASN A 118 -14.33 24.46 4.03
CA ASN A 118 -14.37 25.76 3.33
C ASN A 118 -15.63 25.94 2.45
N ASP A 119 -16.82 25.59 3.01
CA ASP A 119 -18.12 25.59 2.35
C ASP A 119 -18.29 24.63 1.15
N LEU A 120 -17.30 23.83 0.85
CA LEU A 120 -17.36 22.77 -0.17
C LEU A 120 -17.71 21.43 0.47
N LYS A 121 -18.57 20.67 -0.19
CA LYS A 121 -18.87 19.27 0.19
C LYS A 121 -17.95 18.33 -0.58
N VAL A 122 -17.24 17.46 0.13
CA VAL A 122 -16.36 16.46 -0.45
C VAL A 122 -16.67 15.12 0.19
N ALA A 123 -16.76 14.07 -0.63
CA ALA A 123 -16.91 12.70 -0.14
C ALA A 123 -15.55 12.01 -0.20
N PHE A 124 -15.22 11.28 0.86
CA PHE A 124 -14.02 10.46 0.97
C PHE A 124 -14.38 9.03 1.33
N ASP A 125 -13.74 8.07 0.67
CA ASP A 125 -13.83 6.67 1.04
C ASP A 125 -12.69 6.36 2.03
N ILE A 126 -13.03 5.92 3.24
CA ILE A 126 -12.04 5.55 4.25
C ILE A 126 -11.63 4.10 4.03
N VAL A 127 -10.37 3.90 3.69
CA VAL A 127 -9.84 2.60 3.23
C VAL A 127 -8.61 2.19 4.04
N GLY A 128 -8.12 0.98 3.79
CA GLY A 128 -6.83 0.53 4.31
C GLY A 128 -5.65 1.31 3.71
N GLU A 129 -4.48 1.20 4.33
CA GLU A 129 -3.25 1.90 3.89
C GLU A 129 -2.89 1.56 2.44
N TRP A 130 -3.04 0.30 2.05
CA TRP A 130 -2.70 -0.23 0.73
C TRP A 130 -3.71 0.09 -0.38
N GLU A 131 -4.87 0.58 -0.01
CA GLU A 131 -5.94 0.96 -0.93
C GLU A 131 -6.02 2.48 -1.13
N ALA A 132 -5.17 3.25 -0.44
CA ALA A 132 -5.20 4.71 -0.47
C ALA A 132 -4.89 5.25 -1.87
N ASP A 133 -5.80 6.05 -2.40
CA ASP A 133 -5.66 6.74 -3.68
C ASP A 133 -6.26 8.16 -3.57
N PRO A 134 -5.42 9.16 -3.29
CA PRO A 134 -5.89 10.55 -3.15
C PRO A 134 -6.58 11.10 -4.38
N ILE A 135 -6.23 10.62 -5.58
CA ILE A 135 -6.83 11.08 -6.84
C ILE A 135 -8.31 10.66 -6.87
N ASN A 136 -8.61 9.43 -6.45
CA ASN A 136 -9.95 8.88 -6.36
C ASN A 136 -10.62 9.14 -5.00
N LYS A 137 -10.08 10.06 -4.18
CA LYS A 137 -10.59 10.44 -2.85
C LYS A 137 -10.68 9.25 -1.86
N LYS A 138 -9.84 8.23 -2.05
CA LYS A 138 -9.67 7.13 -1.10
C LYS A 138 -8.58 7.49 -0.11
N ILE A 139 -8.95 7.60 1.15
CA ILE A 139 -8.07 8.07 2.23
C ILE A 139 -7.79 6.93 3.19
N SER A 140 -6.49 6.70 3.47
CA SER A 140 -6.09 5.75 4.49
C SER A 140 -6.61 6.16 5.87
N HIS A 141 -7.13 5.20 6.62
CA HIS A 141 -7.54 5.40 8.02
C HIS A 141 -6.36 5.78 8.94
N GLU A 142 -5.11 5.54 8.54
CA GLU A 142 -3.89 5.93 9.25
C GLU A 142 -3.36 7.31 8.81
N SER A 143 -3.92 7.93 7.77
CA SER A 143 -3.58 9.29 7.38
C SER A 143 -4.04 10.32 8.44
N PRO A 144 -3.44 11.52 8.50
CA PRO A 144 -3.86 12.55 9.45
C PRO A 144 -5.37 12.86 9.40
N LEU A 145 -5.94 12.93 8.20
CA LEU A 145 -7.38 13.13 8.00
C LEU A 145 -8.18 11.88 8.40
N GLY A 146 -7.72 10.69 8.02
CA GLY A 146 -8.36 9.43 8.38
C GLY A 146 -8.40 9.20 9.89
N LEU A 147 -7.30 9.49 10.59
CA LEU A 147 -7.22 9.41 12.05
C LEU A 147 -8.17 10.41 12.74
N ALA A 148 -8.24 11.65 12.24
CA ALA A 148 -9.12 12.66 12.80
C ALA A 148 -10.61 12.32 12.62
N LEU A 149 -10.96 11.69 11.50
CA LEU A 149 -12.33 11.26 11.18
C LEU A 149 -12.72 9.96 11.87
N SER A 150 -11.77 9.05 12.13
CA SER A 150 -12.02 7.72 12.67
C SER A 150 -12.81 7.75 13.99
N GLY A 151 -13.88 6.97 14.07
CA GLY A 151 -14.77 6.91 15.24
C GLY A 151 -15.71 8.11 15.42
N ARG A 152 -15.63 9.14 14.56
CA ARG A 152 -16.51 10.30 14.61
C ARG A 152 -17.90 9.98 14.05
N LYS A 153 -18.87 10.83 14.42
CA LYS A 153 -20.27 10.69 14.00
C LYS A 153 -20.71 11.85 13.11
N VAL A 154 -21.86 11.71 12.46
CA VAL A 154 -22.49 12.79 11.72
C VAL A 154 -22.73 14.00 12.63
N GLY A 155 -22.35 15.19 12.16
CA GLY A 155 -22.39 16.45 12.92
C GLY A 155 -21.11 16.81 13.67
N ASP A 156 -20.16 15.88 13.80
CA ASP A 156 -18.88 16.19 14.47
C ASP A 156 -18.02 17.09 13.60
N LYS A 157 -17.24 17.95 14.26
CA LYS A 157 -16.22 18.81 13.66
C LYS A 157 -14.85 18.34 14.06
N VAL A 158 -13.96 18.20 13.11
CA VAL A 158 -12.56 17.80 13.34
C VAL A 158 -11.62 18.82 12.71
N GLU A 159 -10.52 19.09 13.38
CA GLU A 159 -9.46 19.96 12.90
C GLU A 159 -8.28 19.09 12.45
N VAL A 160 -7.76 19.35 11.26
CA VAL A 160 -6.63 18.62 10.68
C VAL A 160 -5.55 19.61 10.26
N GLU A 161 -4.32 19.34 10.63
CA GLU A 161 -3.17 20.11 10.17
C GLU A 161 -2.80 19.68 8.75
N ALA A 162 -2.92 20.61 7.81
CA ALA A 162 -2.49 20.45 6.43
C ALA A 162 -1.31 21.41 6.14
N PRO A 163 -0.51 21.17 5.10
CA PRO A 163 0.56 22.09 4.70
C PRO A 163 0.08 23.54 4.46
N ALA A 164 -1.19 23.70 4.12
CA ALA A 164 -1.85 24.99 3.91
C ALA A 164 -2.40 25.63 5.20
N GLY A 165 -2.19 25.00 6.38
CA GLY A 165 -2.71 25.43 7.66
C GLY A 165 -3.75 24.46 8.25
N LYS A 166 -4.40 24.90 9.33
CA LYS A 166 -5.45 24.12 9.99
C LYS A 166 -6.75 24.20 9.21
N LEU A 167 -7.27 23.04 8.82
CA LEU A 167 -8.54 22.92 8.11
C LEU A 167 -9.58 22.27 9.04
N GLN A 168 -10.77 22.84 9.07
CA GLN A 168 -11.90 22.30 9.84
C GLN A 168 -12.83 21.53 8.90
N TYR A 169 -13.07 20.27 9.25
CA TYR A 169 -13.97 19.38 8.54
C TYR A 169 -15.21 19.10 9.40
N GLU A 170 -16.40 19.25 8.85
CA GLU A 170 -17.67 18.90 9.48
C GLU A 170 -18.26 17.68 8.77
N ILE A 171 -18.59 16.62 9.51
CA ILE A 171 -19.13 15.38 8.96
C ILE A 171 -20.61 15.57 8.69
N LEU A 172 -21.01 15.48 7.41
CA LEU A 172 -22.41 15.66 7.00
C LEU A 172 -23.17 14.33 6.88
N ALA A 173 -22.50 13.27 6.39
CA ALA A 173 -23.10 11.96 6.21
C ALA A 173 -22.03 10.87 6.28
N ILE A 174 -22.44 9.66 6.66
CA ILE A 174 -21.64 8.43 6.69
C ILE A 174 -22.48 7.35 6.01
N GLU A 175 -21.92 6.74 4.95
CA GLU A 175 -22.52 5.67 4.16
C GLU A 175 -21.69 4.41 4.19
#